data_5e87cd008398a57557875a112982a279
#
_entry.id   5e87cd008398a57557875a112982a279
#
_cell.length_a   1.000
_cell.length_b   1.000
_cell.length_c   1.000
_cell.angle_alpha   90.00
_cell.angle_beta   90.00
_cell.angle_gamma   90.00
#
_symmetry.space_group_name_H-M   'P 1'
#
loop_
_entity.id
_entity.type
_entity.pdbx_description
1 polymer ?
#
loop_
_entity_poly.entity_id
_entity_poly.type
_entity_poly.pdbx_seq_one_letter_code
_entity_poly.pdbx_strand_id
1 'polypeptide(L)'
;MPNPDHNRDKLLATCILGGVAAVGLTIYLARCHRRGSPSGRPVRVYMDGCFDMMHYGHCNALRQARALGDQLVVGVVSDAEIIANKGPPVTPLNERMIMVRAVKWVDEVIPDAPYAITEEFMRKLFDEYKIDFIIHGDDPCVLPDGTDAYALAKKAGRYKQIKRTEGVSSTDIVGRMLLCVRERSVSDVQNHSTLQRQFSTGRSPKFDDVVSDSRTKISQFLPTSRRIVQFSNEKSPGPDARVVYIDGAFDLFHAGHVETLRIARGLGDFLLVGIHTDQSVSAKRGVHRPIMSLHERSLSVLACRYVDEVIIGAPWEVSRDMITTFNISLVVHGTTAENTDFQKEQNNPYAVPISMGIFKVLESPLDITTTTLIRRIVANHEAYQKRNEKKAASEKKYYEGKTRTSYNCPYRTSMYSETHSFIV
;
A
#
# COMPACT_ATOMS: atom_id res chain seq x y z
N MET A 1 -32.51 38.55 39.48
CA MET A 1 -31.43 37.51 39.50
C MET A 1 -31.26 37.03 38.07
N PRO A 2 -30.08 37.13 37.44
CA PRO A 2 -29.84 36.70 36.07
C PRO A 2 -29.75 35.17 36.02
N ASN A 3 -30.37 34.57 35.00
CA ASN A 3 -30.51 33.15 34.75
C ASN A 3 -29.14 32.49 34.47
N PRO A 4 -28.70 31.47 35.22
CA PRO A 4 -27.37 30.86 35.06
C PRO A 4 -27.17 30.09 33.74
N ASP A 5 -28.25 29.69 33.03
CA ASP A 5 -28.16 28.93 31.78
C ASP A 5 -27.70 29.78 30.59
N HIS A 6 -27.97 31.08 30.58
CA HIS A 6 -27.56 31.97 29.49
C HIS A 6 -26.04 32.22 29.38
N ASN A 7 -25.31 32.00 30.49
CA ASN A 7 -23.86 32.10 30.53
C ASN A 7 -23.13 30.82 30.06
N ARG A 8 -23.75 29.64 30.23
CA ARG A 8 -23.18 28.38 29.75
C ARG A 8 -23.19 28.28 28.22
N ASP A 9 -24.29 28.71 27.59
CA ASP A 9 -24.45 28.67 26.15
C ASP A 9 -23.50 29.65 25.45
N LYS A 10 -23.25 30.81 26.06
CA LYS A 10 -22.24 31.76 25.55
C LYS A 10 -20.81 31.25 25.70
N LEU A 11 -20.50 30.53 26.79
CA LEU A 11 -19.17 29.90 26.97
C LEU A 11 -18.95 28.75 26.00
N LEU A 12 -19.95 27.91 25.76
CA LEU A 12 -19.89 26.82 24.77
C LEU A 12 -19.74 27.35 23.36
N ALA A 13 -20.50 28.38 22.97
CA ALA A 13 -20.39 29.02 21.66
C ALA A 13 -19.02 29.66 21.45
N THR A 14 -18.44 30.28 22.47
CA THR A 14 -17.08 30.87 22.40
C THR A 14 -16.00 29.81 22.29
N CYS A 15 -16.12 28.66 22.97
CA CYS A 15 -15.18 27.55 22.86
C CYS A 15 -15.24 26.87 21.49
N ILE A 16 -16.44 26.71 20.90
CA ILE A 16 -16.61 26.12 19.57
C ILE A 16 -16.06 27.07 18.50
N LEU A 17 -16.35 28.35 18.55
CA LEU A 17 -15.81 29.36 17.65
C LEU A 17 -14.29 29.50 17.77
N GLY A 18 -13.74 29.44 18.97
CA GLY A 18 -12.30 29.45 19.23
C GLY A 18 -11.60 28.19 18.66
N GLY A 19 -12.22 27.02 18.81
CA GLY A 19 -11.71 25.76 18.26
C GLY A 19 -11.70 25.74 16.74
N VAL A 20 -12.76 26.20 16.07
CA VAL A 20 -12.85 26.30 14.61
C VAL A 20 -11.85 27.33 14.06
N ALA A 21 -11.68 28.47 14.75
CA ALA A 21 -10.70 29.49 14.36
C ALA A 21 -9.26 28.99 14.51
N ALA A 22 -8.95 28.21 15.58
CA ALA A 22 -7.63 27.63 15.80
C ALA A 22 -7.31 26.53 14.76
N VAL A 23 -8.26 25.69 14.41
CA VAL A 23 -8.11 24.68 13.34
C VAL A 23 -7.99 25.36 11.97
N GLY A 24 -8.81 26.38 11.69
CA GLY A 24 -8.71 27.19 10.47
C GLY A 24 -7.37 27.89 10.34
N LEU A 25 -6.84 28.47 11.43
CA LEU A 25 -5.53 29.11 11.47
C LEU A 25 -4.37 28.12 11.31
N THR A 26 -4.48 26.90 11.90
CA THR A 26 -3.47 25.85 11.71
C THR A 26 -3.45 25.32 10.28
N ILE A 27 -4.62 25.17 9.65
CA ILE A 27 -4.74 24.78 8.22
C ILE A 27 -4.24 25.93 7.33
N TYR A 28 -4.56 27.19 7.67
CA TYR A 28 -4.07 28.36 6.95
C TYR A 28 -2.56 28.52 7.09
N LEU A 29 -2.00 28.38 8.30
CA LEU A 29 -0.55 28.42 8.54
C LEU A 29 0.16 27.22 7.91
N ALA A 30 -0.44 26.02 7.90
CA ALA A 30 0.09 24.86 7.17
C ALA A 30 0.05 25.07 5.65
N ARG A 31 -0.94 25.80 5.12
CA ARG A 31 -0.97 26.23 3.71
C ARG A 31 0.02 27.37 3.42
N CYS A 32 0.21 28.31 4.33
CA CYS A 32 1.21 29.38 4.19
C CYS A 32 2.64 28.88 4.38
N HIS A 33 2.86 27.74 5.11
CA HIS A 33 4.16 27.07 5.20
C HIS A 33 4.51 26.21 3.96
N ARG A 34 3.61 26.06 2.99
CA ARG A 34 4.00 25.71 1.63
C ARG A 34 4.76 26.88 1.02
N ARG A 35 6.00 27.07 1.46
CA ARG A 35 6.94 27.96 0.79
C ARG A 35 7.07 27.44 -0.64
N GLY A 36 6.39 28.11 -1.55
CA GLY A 36 6.67 27.97 -2.97
C GLY A 36 8.18 28.13 -3.20
N SER A 37 8.71 27.45 -4.19
CA SER A 37 10.08 27.70 -4.65
C SER A 37 10.30 29.20 -4.76
N PRO A 38 11.49 29.73 -4.41
CA PRO A 38 11.83 31.15 -4.62
C PRO A 38 11.59 31.65 -6.05
N SER A 39 11.48 30.71 -7.02
CA SER A 39 11.21 30.96 -8.44
C SER A 39 9.72 30.99 -8.82
N GLY A 40 8.78 30.80 -7.89
CA GLY A 40 7.34 30.74 -8.17
C GLY A 40 6.89 29.49 -8.93
N ARG A 41 7.79 28.56 -9.29
CA ARG A 41 7.46 27.28 -9.95
C ARG A 41 7.12 26.19 -8.91
N PRO A 42 6.39 25.13 -9.31
CA PRO A 42 6.10 24.00 -8.43
C PRO A 42 7.39 23.30 -7.98
N VAL A 43 7.45 22.92 -6.71
CA VAL A 43 8.56 22.12 -6.14
C VAL A 43 8.42 20.69 -6.69
N ARG A 44 9.43 20.24 -7.43
CA ARG A 44 9.48 18.89 -8.03
C ARG A 44 10.41 17.99 -7.21
N VAL A 45 9.89 16.88 -6.77
CA VAL A 45 10.66 15.86 -6.04
C VAL A 45 10.80 14.60 -6.88
N TYR A 46 11.93 13.92 -6.73
CA TYR A 46 12.23 12.68 -7.42
C TYR A 46 12.41 11.55 -6.41
N MET A 47 11.89 10.38 -6.76
CA MET A 47 12.14 9.14 -6.03
C MET A 47 12.31 8.02 -7.04
N ASP A 48 13.31 7.16 -6.86
CA ASP A 48 13.51 5.98 -7.67
C ASP A 48 13.32 4.67 -6.91
N GLY A 49 13.23 3.60 -7.66
CA GLY A 49 13.14 2.26 -7.08
C GLY A 49 12.94 1.17 -8.12
N CYS A 50 13.13 -0.07 -7.68
CA CYS A 50 12.83 -1.24 -8.51
C CYS A 50 11.33 -1.42 -8.70
N PHE A 51 10.52 -1.15 -7.68
CA PHE A 51 9.05 -1.34 -7.65
C PHE A 51 8.62 -2.74 -8.09
N ASP A 52 9.50 -3.74 -7.88
CA ASP A 52 9.22 -5.13 -8.16
C ASP A 52 8.27 -5.71 -7.11
N MET A 53 7.24 -6.45 -7.55
CA MET A 53 6.17 -6.91 -6.66
C MET A 53 5.58 -5.77 -5.83
N MET A 54 5.10 -4.73 -6.52
CA MET A 54 4.64 -3.49 -5.89
C MET A 54 3.53 -3.75 -4.88
N HIS A 55 3.66 -3.19 -3.68
CA HIS A 55 2.72 -3.33 -2.57
C HIS A 55 2.45 -1.98 -1.92
N TYR A 56 1.47 -1.92 -0.99
CA TYR A 56 1.08 -0.66 -0.33
C TYR A 56 2.23 0.08 0.37
N GLY A 57 3.29 -0.62 0.78
CA GLY A 57 4.48 0.00 1.36
C GLY A 57 5.21 0.90 0.36
N HIS A 58 5.35 0.48 -0.90
CA HIS A 58 5.86 1.31 -1.99
C HIS A 58 4.91 2.51 -2.24
N CYS A 59 3.60 2.25 -2.28
CA CYS A 59 2.61 3.31 -2.46
C CYS A 59 2.68 4.37 -1.35
N ASN A 60 2.87 3.94 -0.09
CA ASN A 60 3.03 4.86 1.04
C ASN A 60 4.34 5.66 0.98
N ALA A 61 5.43 5.07 0.47
CA ALA A 61 6.67 5.78 0.22
C ALA A 61 6.45 6.89 -0.81
N LEU A 62 5.81 6.58 -1.95
CA LEU A 62 5.46 7.55 -2.98
C LEU A 62 4.53 8.66 -2.46
N ARG A 63 3.55 8.31 -1.62
CA ARG A 63 2.68 9.28 -0.95
C ARG A 63 3.48 10.25 -0.05
N GLN A 64 4.42 9.72 0.75
CA GLN A 64 5.27 10.53 1.61
C GLN A 64 6.20 11.43 0.78
N ALA A 65 6.78 10.90 -0.30
CA ALA A 65 7.61 11.68 -1.21
C ALA A 65 6.82 12.84 -1.84
N ARG A 66 5.60 12.56 -2.35
CA ARG A 66 4.70 13.57 -2.93
C ARG A 66 4.33 14.68 -1.93
N ALA A 67 4.26 14.37 -0.63
CA ALA A 67 3.99 15.35 0.42
C ALA A 67 5.15 16.33 0.66
N LEU A 68 6.34 16.05 0.14
CA LEU A 68 7.53 16.92 0.23
C LEU A 68 7.69 17.88 -0.94
N GLY A 69 6.81 17.83 -1.93
CA GLY A 69 6.79 18.71 -3.10
C GLY A 69 5.42 18.81 -3.75
N ASP A 70 5.30 19.63 -4.78
CA ASP A 70 4.07 19.86 -5.54
C ASP A 70 3.90 18.85 -6.68
N GLN A 71 4.99 18.24 -7.16
CA GLN A 71 4.99 17.20 -8.17
C GLN A 71 6.01 16.11 -7.81
N LEU A 72 5.62 14.84 -8.03
CA LEU A 72 6.49 13.68 -7.82
C LEU A 72 6.83 13.04 -9.17
N VAL A 73 8.11 13.02 -9.48
CA VAL A 73 8.70 12.30 -10.59
C VAL A 73 9.31 11.00 -10.07
N VAL A 74 9.00 9.87 -10.69
CA VAL A 74 9.46 8.55 -10.22
C VAL A 74 10.31 7.86 -11.26
N GLY A 75 11.55 7.51 -10.89
CA GLY A 75 12.43 6.68 -11.69
C GLY A 75 12.17 5.19 -11.46
N VAL A 76 11.92 4.44 -12.53
CA VAL A 76 11.82 2.98 -12.47
C VAL A 76 13.11 2.37 -12.97
N VAL A 77 13.82 1.67 -12.08
CA VAL A 77 15.13 1.07 -12.38
C VAL A 77 15.00 -0.01 -13.46
N SER A 78 15.93 -0.05 -14.42
CA SER A 78 15.92 -1.02 -15.52
C SER A 78 16.07 -2.46 -15.03
N ASP A 79 15.61 -3.43 -15.83
CA ASP A 79 15.77 -4.86 -15.51
C ASP A 79 17.24 -5.25 -15.41
N ALA A 80 18.10 -4.72 -16.30
CA ALA A 80 19.53 -4.97 -16.30
C ALA A 80 20.21 -4.51 -14.99
N GLU A 81 19.89 -3.31 -14.53
CA GLU A 81 20.39 -2.76 -13.28
C GLU A 81 19.90 -3.56 -12.05
N ILE A 82 18.65 -4.03 -12.08
CA ILE A 82 18.14 -4.89 -10.99
C ILE A 82 18.87 -6.23 -10.96
N ILE A 83 19.07 -6.86 -12.12
CA ILE A 83 19.79 -8.14 -12.22
C ILE A 83 21.20 -8.01 -11.67
N ALA A 84 21.92 -6.95 -12.06
CA ALA A 84 23.30 -6.71 -11.62
C ALA A 84 23.41 -6.50 -10.10
N ASN A 85 22.45 -5.81 -9.47
CA ASN A 85 22.56 -5.38 -8.08
C ASN A 85 21.78 -6.25 -7.09
N LYS A 86 20.64 -6.85 -7.50
CA LYS A 86 19.73 -7.58 -6.60
C LYS A 86 19.41 -9.00 -7.06
N GLY A 87 19.60 -9.32 -8.33
CA GLY A 87 19.13 -10.54 -8.98
C GLY A 87 17.82 -10.31 -9.76
N PRO A 88 17.29 -11.33 -10.45
CA PRO A 88 16.22 -11.16 -11.43
C PRO A 88 14.96 -10.55 -10.80
N PRO A 89 14.31 -9.57 -11.48
CA PRO A 89 12.99 -9.09 -11.06
C PRO A 89 11.90 -10.13 -11.36
N VAL A 90 10.83 -10.12 -10.57
CA VAL A 90 9.64 -10.96 -10.80
C VAL A 90 8.78 -10.36 -11.91
N THR A 91 8.69 -9.03 -11.92
CA THR A 91 7.90 -8.27 -12.88
C THR A 91 8.83 -7.47 -13.81
N PRO A 92 8.72 -7.63 -15.14
CA PRO A 92 9.54 -6.90 -16.11
C PRO A 92 9.21 -5.40 -16.07
N LEU A 93 10.11 -4.59 -16.65
CA LEU A 93 10.04 -3.13 -16.61
C LEU A 93 8.70 -2.57 -17.08
N ASN A 94 8.13 -3.10 -18.16
CA ASN A 94 6.84 -2.63 -18.67
C ASN A 94 5.69 -2.80 -17.66
N GLU A 95 5.63 -3.92 -16.97
CA GLU A 95 4.62 -4.16 -15.90
C GLU A 95 4.86 -3.22 -14.71
N ARG A 96 6.11 -3.04 -14.30
CA ARG A 96 6.49 -2.13 -13.21
C ARG A 96 6.15 -0.67 -13.54
N MET A 97 6.35 -0.27 -14.80
CA MET A 97 5.96 1.05 -15.31
C MET A 97 4.44 1.28 -15.23
N ILE A 98 3.62 0.28 -15.62
CA ILE A 98 2.15 0.35 -15.50
C ILE A 98 1.77 0.56 -14.04
N MET A 99 2.35 -0.23 -13.13
CA MET A 99 2.08 -0.15 -11.69
C MET A 99 2.41 1.22 -11.11
N VAL A 100 3.59 1.76 -11.40
CA VAL A 100 4.03 3.07 -10.88
C VAL A 100 3.18 4.20 -11.44
N ARG A 101 2.87 4.19 -12.75
CA ARG A 101 1.98 5.18 -13.39
C ARG A 101 0.58 5.18 -12.82
N ALA A 102 0.12 4.04 -12.32
CA ALA A 102 -1.20 3.90 -11.72
C ALA A 102 -1.29 4.41 -10.29
N VAL A 103 -0.18 4.72 -9.62
CA VAL A 103 -0.22 5.29 -8.27
C VAL A 103 -0.68 6.74 -8.32
N LYS A 104 -1.71 7.07 -7.55
CA LYS A 104 -2.38 8.38 -7.61
C LYS A 104 -1.51 9.58 -7.20
N TRP A 105 -0.41 9.36 -6.49
CA TRP A 105 0.52 10.41 -6.06
C TRP A 105 1.67 10.66 -7.03
N VAL A 106 1.79 9.88 -8.12
CA VAL A 106 2.85 9.98 -9.12
C VAL A 106 2.40 10.90 -10.24
N ASP A 107 3.16 11.94 -10.54
CA ASP A 107 2.84 12.89 -11.62
C ASP A 107 3.54 12.50 -12.93
N GLU A 108 4.79 12.04 -12.85
CA GLU A 108 5.61 11.68 -14.02
C GLU A 108 6.47 10.44 -13.73
N VAL A 109 6.77 9.64 -14.74
CA VAL A 109 7.58 8.42 -14.59
C VAL A 109 8.70 8.40 -15.63
N ILE A 110 9.95 8.22 -15.16
CA ILE A 110 11.15 8.07 -15.97
C ILE A 110 11.49 6.57 -16.05
N PRO A 111 11.49 5.97 -17.24
CA PRO A 111 11.95 4.59 -17.42
C PRO A 111 13.49 4.51 -17.33
N ASP A 112 13.98 3.29 -17.15
CA ASP A 112 15.41 2.95 -17.22
C ASP A 112 16.30 3.79 -16.31
N ALA A 113 15.81 4.16 -15.12
CA ALA A 113 16.62 4.84 -14.13
C ALA A 113 17.79 3.92 -13.69
N PRO A 114 18.99 4.49 -13.44
CA PRO A 114 20.12 3.73 -12.92
C PRO A 114 19.84 3.30 -11.46
N TYR A 115 20.49 2.22 -11.02
CA TYR A 115 20.35 1.74 -9.63
C TYR A 115 20.98 2.70 -8.60
N ALA A 116 22.04 3.39 -9.00
CA ALA A 116 22.68 4.44 -8.21
C ALA A 116 22.56 5.79 -8.91
N ILE A 117 22.47 6.87 -8.15
CA ILE A 117 22.46 8.22 -8.69
C ILE A 117 23.87 8.57 -9.19
N THR A 118 24.08 8.44 -10.50
CA THR A 118 25.32 8.86 -11.16
C THR A 118 25.35 10.39 -11.32
N GLU A 119 26.55 10.96 -11.55
CA GLU A 119 26.69 12.41 -11.76
C GLU A 119 25.93 12.88 -13.01
N GLU A 120 26.00 12.12 -14.09
CA GLU A 120 25.30 12.39 -15.34
C GLU A 120 23.78 12.37 -15.13
N PHE A 121 23.26 11.33 -14.47
CA PHE A 121 21.82 11.21 -14.20
C PHE A 121 21.35 12.29 -13.23
N MET A 122 22.15 12.63 -12.21
CA MET A 122 21.84 13.72 -11.29
C MET A 122 21.76 15.06 -12.02
N ARG A 123 22.67 15.34 -12.96
CA ARG A 123 22.63 16.55 -13.80
C ARG A 123 21.36 16.57 -14.64
N LYS A 124 21.01 15.46 -15.29
CA LYS A 124 19.76 15.31 -16.04
C LYS A 124 18.51 15.59 -15.16
N LEU A 125 18.48 15.05 -13.95
CA LEU A 125 17.37 15.31 -13.01
C LEU A 125 17.26 16.81 -12.69
N PHE A 126 18.37 17.49 -12.43
CA PHE A 126 18.34 18.91 -12.04
C PHE A 126 18.11 19.84 -13.24
N ASP A 127 18.76 19.60 -14.37
CA ASP A 127 18.78 20.51 -15.50
C ASP A 127 17.62 20.28 -16.49
N GLU A 128 17.23 19.04 -16.75
CA GLU A 128 16.14 18.73 -17.66
C GLU A 128 14.79 18.60 -16.93
N TYR A 129 14.73 17.72 -15.90
CA TYR A 129 13.51 17.44 -15.16
C TYR A 129 13.20 18.50 -14.11
N LYS A 130 14.11 19.44 -13.83
CA LYS A 130 13.95 20.53 -12.85
C LYS A 130 13.63 20.02 -11.43
N ILE A 131 14.24 18.92 -11.04
CA ILE A 131 14.07 18.33 -9.71
C ILE A 131 14.73 19.20 -8.66
N ASP A 132 14.01 19.45 -7.55
CA ASP A 132 14.52 20.20 -6.40
C ASP A 132 15.16 19.29 -5.36
N PHE A 133 14.55 18.14 -5.09
CA PHE A 133 15.04 17.17 -4.12
C PHE A 133 14.90 15.73 -4.60
N ILE A 134 15.91 14.91 -4.27
CA ILE A 134 15.90 13.46 -4.43
C ILE A 134 15.48 12.85 -3.09
N ILE A 135 14.46 11.97 -3.11
CA ILE A 135 13.84 11.38 -1.92
C ILE A 135 14.14 9.89 -1.91
N HIS A 136 14.50 9.35 -0.75
CA HIS A 136 14.62 7.91 -0.53
C HIS A 136 14.14 7.51 0.87
N GLY A 137 13.95 6.21 1.08
CA GLY A 137 13.64 5.64 2.40
C GLY A 137 14.77 5.87 3.41
N ASP A 138 14.49 5.68 4.67
CA ASP A 138 15.49 5.73 5.75
C ASP A 138 16.29 4.41 5.87
N ASP A 139 16.02 3.41 5.00
CA ASP A 139 16.83 2.22 4.85
C ASP A 139 18.06 2.47 3.96
N PRO A 140 19.24 1.91 4.32
CA PRO A 140 20.45 2.12 3.55
C PRO A 140 20.36 1.44 2.17
N CYS A 141 20.74 2.17 1.12
CA CYS A 141 20.91 1.64 -0.23
C CYS A 141 22.41 1.59 -0.55
N VAL A 142 23.00 0.43 -0.29
CA VAL A 142 24.44 0.22 -0.43
C VAL A 142 24.70 -0.61 -1.69
N LEU A 143 25.64 -0.15 -2.52
CA LEU A 143 26.10 -0.85 -3.71
C LEU A 143 26.97 -2.06 -3.32
N PRO A 144 27.24 -2.99 -4.26
CA PRO A 144 28.11 -4.15 -3.99
C PRO A 144 29.50 -3.81 -3.49
N ASP A 145 30.04 -2.65 -3.88
CA ASP A 145 31.35 -2.11 -3.44
C ASP A 145 31.31 -1.43 -2.04
N GLY A 146 30.14 -1.37 -1.42
CA GLY A 146 29.94 -0.74 -0.11
C GLY A 146 29.63 0.76 -0.16
N THR A 147 29.57 1.38 -1.33
CA THR A 147 29.24 2.80 -1.47
C THR A 147 27.75 3.07 -1.34
N ASP A 148 27.38 4.28 -0.90
CA ASP A 148 26.00 4.72 -0.80
C ASP A 148 25.48 5.19 -2.17
N ALA A 149 24.43 4.56 -2.67
CA ALA A 149 23.82 4.86 -3.97
C ALA A 149 23.35 6.33 -4.11
N TYR A 150 23.14 7.03 -3.00
CA TYR A 150 22.71 8.43 -2.96
C TYR A 150 23.78 9.42 -2.47
N ALA A 151 25.04 8.98 -2.40
CA ALA A 151 26.15 9.81 -1.88
C ALA A 151 26.25 11.18 -2.60
N LEU A 152 26.09 11.21 -3.92
CA LEU A 152 26.15 12.45 -4.72
C LEU A 152 25.01 13.40 -4.39
N ALA A 153 23.79 12.91 -4.27
CA ALA A 153 22.62 13.71 -3.92
C ALA A 153 22.73 14.31 -2.51
N LYS A 154 23.28 13.53 -1.55
CA LYS A 154 23.59 13.98 -0.19
C LYS A 154 24.64 15.08 -0.20
N LYS A 155 25.74 14.92 -0.95
CA LYS A 155 26.80 15.91 -1.13
C LYS A 155 26.28 17.21 -1.75
N ALA A 156 25.34 17.10 -2.69
CA ALA A 156 24.70 18.26 -3.32
C ALA A 156 23.70 19.00 -2.41
N GLY A 157 23.42 18.51 -1.19
CA GLY A 157 22.42 19.08 -0.27
C GLY A 157 20.97 18.99 -0.75
N ARG A 158 20.68 18.13 -1.75
CA ARG A 158 19.37 17.96 -2.38
C ARG A 158 18.77 16.59 -2.10
N TYR A 159 19.05 16.02 -0.94
CA TYR A 159 18.55 14.71 -0.51
C TYR A 159 17.62 14.86 0.68
N LYS A 160 16.49 14.14 0.68
CA LYS A 160 15.56 14.05 1.82
C LYS A 160 15.17 12.60 2.07
N GLN A 161 14.94 12.26 3.33
CA GLN A 161 14.53 10.93 3.73
C GLN A 161 13.06 10.89 4.14
N ILE A 162 12.42 9.76 3.84
CA ILE A 162 11.09 9.40 4.33
C ILE A 162 11.17 8.10 5.14
N LYS A 163 10.19 7.88 6.01
CA LYS A 163 10.15 6.66 6.82
C LYS A 163 9.70 5.46 6.01
N ARG A 164 10.43 4.36 6.13
CA ARG A 164 10.00 3.07 5.59
C ARG A 164 8.69 2.62 6.25
N THR A 165 7.82 2.00 5.47
CA THR A 165 6.60 1.37 5.98
C THR A 165 6.93 0.04 6.61
N GLU A 166 6.68 -0.09 7.90
CA GLU A 166 6.90 -1.34 8.65
C GLU A 166 5.81 -2.38 8.35
N GLY A 167 6.15 -3.66 8.50
CA GLY A 167 5.22 -4.79 8.41
C GLY A 167 4.88 -5.23 6.98
N VAL A 168 5.58 -4.72 5.95
CA VAL A 168 5.46 -5.20 4.58
C VAL A 168 6.77 -5.06 3.80
N SER A 169 7.14 -6.11 3.08
CA SER A 169 8.26 -6.06 2.13
C SER A 169 8.03 -7.04 0.98
N SER A 170 8.64 -6.76 -0.19
CA SER A 170 8.62 -7.69 -1.33
C SER A 170 9.25 -9.04 -0.95
N THR A 171 10.24 -9.03 -0.05
CA THR A 171 10.90 -10.23 0.49
C THR A 171 9.92 -11.12 1.26
N ASP A 172 9.11 -10.52 2.13
CA ASP A 172 8.10 -11.23 2.90
C ASP A 172 7.01 -11.83 1.98
N ILE A 173 6.54 -11.06 1.00
CA ILE A 173 5.54 -11.53 0.02
C ILE A 173 6.07 -12.72 -0.78
N VAL A 174 7.30 -12.64 -1.30
CA VAL A 174 7.95 -13.75 -2.01
C VAL A 174 8.13 -14.96 -1.07
N GLY A 175 8.51 -14.73 0.18
CA GLY A 175 8.59 -15.78 1.20
C GLY A 175 7.27 -16.51 1.42
N ARG A 176 6.16 -15.78 1.57
CA ARG A 176 4.81 -16.37 1.69
C ARG A 176 4.46 -17.23 0.47
N MET A 177 4.78 -16.77 -0.75
CA MET A 177 4.53 -17.55 -1.97
C MET A 177 5.35 -18.83 -2.03
N LEU A 178 6.63 -18.79 -1.67
CA LEU A 178 7.51 -19.97 -1.65
C LEU A 178 7.04 -21.02 -0.63
N LEU A 179 6.54 -20.59 0.53
CA LEU A 179 5.95 -21.49 1.53
C LEU A 179 4.70 -22.19 0.99
N CYS A 180 3.77 -21.45 0.36
CA CYS A 180 2.56 -22.03 -0.24
C CYS A 180 2.86 -23.08 -1.33
N VAL A 181 3.96 -22.92 -2.07
CA VAL A 181 4.38 -23.89 -3.09
C VAL A 181 4.96 -25.16 -2.46
N ARG A 182 5.79 -25.00 -1.42
CA ARG A 182 6.41 -26.13 -0.71
C ARG A 182 5.36 -27.04 -0.05
N GLU A 183 4.34 -26.45 0.55
CA GLU A 183 3.24 -27.22 1.17
C GLU A 183 2.43 -27.99 0.14
N ARG A 184 2.20 -27.47 -1.07
CA ARG A 184 1.55 -28.21 -2.18
C ARG A 184 2.38 -29.42 -2.62
N SER A 185 3.70 -29.26 -2.77
CA SER A 185 4.56 -30.38 -3.20
C SER A 185 4.68 -31.49 -2.15
N VAL A 186 4.52 -31.16 -0.86
CA VAL A 186 4.53 -32.14 0.24
C VAL A 186 3.16 -32.84 0.36
N SER A 187 2.05 -32.16 0.11
CA SER A 187 0.71 -32.74 0.16
C SER A 187 0.42 -33.72 -0.98
N ASP A 188 1.10 -33.56 -2.12
CA ASP A 188 1.02 -34.50 -3.25
C ASP A 188 1.82 -35.78 -3.01
N VAL A 189 2.72 -35.81 -2.02
CA VAL A 189 3.62 -36.95 -1.73
C VAL A 189 3.20 -37.77 -0.49
N GLN A 190 2.38 -37.23 0.41
CA GLN A 190 1.95 -37.91 1.63
C GLN A 190 0.45 -37.80 1.91
N ASN A 191 -0.23 -38.96 1.88
CA ASN A 191 -1.61 -39.17 2.32
C ASN A 191 -2.01 -38.43 3.61
N HIS A 192 -2.90 -37.56 3.49
CA HIS A 192 -4.10 -37.09 4.20
C HIS A 192 -4.29 -37.24 5.73
N SER A 193 -3.38 -37.65 6.58
CA SER A 193 -3.78 -37.89 7.98
C SER A 193 -2.99 -37.26 9.11
N THR A 194 -1.80 -36.70 8.87
CA THR A 194 -0.95 -36.27 10.00
C THR A 194 -0.69 -34.76 10.10
N LEU A 195 -0.71 -34.02 8.98
CA LEU A 195 -0.40 -32.60 8.99
C LEU A 195 -1.60 -31.70 9.28
N GLN A 196 -2.83 -32.16 9.01
CA GLN A 196 -4.03 -31.42 9.34
C GLN A 196 -4.25 -31.24 10.85
N ARG A 197 -3.66 -32.11 11.69
CA ARG A 197 -3.69 -31.98 13.15
C ARG A 197 -2.69 -30.96 13.72
N GLN A 198 -1.60 -30.63 13.03
CA GLN A 198 -0.61 -29.66 13.53
C GLN A 198 -0.98 -28.20 13.24
N PHE A 199 -1.76 -27.95 12.21
CA PHE A 199 -2.21 -26.57 11.87
C PHE A 199 -3.59 -26.24 12.40
N SER A 200 -4.45 -27.21 12.67
CA SER A 200 -5.72 -27.00 13.38
C SER A 200 -5.56 -26.83 14.90
N THR A 201 -4.41 -27.23 15.45
CA THR A 201 -3.93 -26.79 16.77
C THR A 201 -2.94 -25.64 16.57
N GLY A 202 -3.37 -24.62 15.86
CA GLY A 202 -2.74 -23.31 15.90
C GLY A 202 -2.72 -22.83 17.34
N ARG A 203 -1.74 -23.32 18.09
CA ARG A 203 -1.27 -22.62 19.29
C ARG A 203 -0.73 -21.29 18.79
N SER A 204 -1.60 -20.32 18.69
CA SER A 204 -1.21 -18.95 19.03
C SER A 204 -0.32 -19.11 20.27
N PRO A 205 0.91 -18.53 20.29
CA PRO A 205 1.70 -18.52 21.51
C PRO A 205 0.73 -18.14 22.61
N LYS A 206 0.64 -18.98 23.64
CA LYS A 206 -0.23 -18.73 24.80
C LYS A 206 0.10 -17.33 25.29
N PHE A 207 -0.86 -16.47 25.20
CA PHE A 207 -0.81 -15.06 25.57
C PHE A 207 -0.91 -14.89 27.10
N ASP A 208 -0.51 -15.91 27.87
CA ASP A 208 -0.77 -15.98 29.30
C ASP A 208 0.44 -15.58 30.18
N ASP A 209 1.60 -15.22 29.61
CA ASP A 209 2.78 -14.83 30.40
C ASP A 209 3.35 -13.43 30.08
N VAL A 210 2.61 -12.58 29.40
CA VAL A 210 2.95 -11.16 29.32
C VAL A 210 1.85 -10.39 29.99
N VAL A 211 2.14 -9.82 31.16
CA VAL A 211 1.29 -8.83 31.82
C VAL A 211 0.84 -7.83 30.76
N SER A 212 -0.41 -7.96 30.34
CA SER A 212 -0.99 -7.20 29.25
C SER A 212 -1.19 -5.75 29.70
N ASP A 213 -0.27 -4.89 29.31
CA ASP A 213 -0.56 -3.47 29.28
C ASP A 213 -1.71 -3.27 28.27
N SER A 214 -2.91 -3.04 28.79
CA SER A 214 -4.15 -2.87 28.04
C SER A 214 -4.10 -1.71 27.02
N ARG A 215 -3.02 -0.90 27.03
CA ARG A 215 -2.75 0.19 26.09
C ARG A 215 -2.30 -0.29 24.71
N THR A 216 -1.77 -1.51 24.58
CA THR A 216 -1.24 -2.00 23.28
C THR A 216 -2.32 -2.43 22.28
N LYS A 217 -3.50 -2.87 22.75
CA LYS A 217 -4.59 -3.31 21.85
C LYS A 217 -5.27 -2.16 21.10
N ILE A 218 -5.42 -1.00 21.72
CA ILE A 218 -6.04 0.18 21.09
C ILE A 218 -5.09 0.80 20.05
N SER A 219 -3.78 0.71 20.25
CA SER A 219 -2.80 1.32 19.35
C SER A 219 -2.66 0.63 17.98
N GLN A 220 -3.10 -0.62 17.83
CA GLN A 220 -3.04 -1.34 16.55
C GLN A 220 -4.16 -0.98 15.58
N PHE A 221 -5.35 -0.62 16.06
CA PHE A 221 -6.47 -0.19 15.22
C PHE A 221 -6.27 1.23 14.65
N LEU A 222 -5.73 2.16 15.44
CA LEU A 222 -5.52 3.55 15.04
C LEU A 222 -4.57 3.71 13.82
N PRO A 223 -3.42 2.99 13.72
CA PRO A 223 -2.57 3.07 12.54
C PRO A 223 -3.24 2.57 11.27
N THR A 224 -4.06 1.51 11.36
CA THR A 224 -4.77 0.91 10.22
C THR A 224 -5.84 1.86 9.67
N SER A 225 -6.72 2.36 10.52
CA SER A 225 -7.76 3.33 10.13
C SER A 225 -7.16 4.61 9.58
N ARG A 226 -6.10 5.12 10.21
CA ARG A 226 -5.38 6.31 9.73
C ARG A 226 -4.78 6.10 8.33
N ARG A 227 -4.26 4.91 8.03
CA ARG A 227 -3.72 4.59 6.69
C ARG A 227 -4.83 4.53 5.64
N ILE A 228 -5.97 3.94 5.94
CA ILE A 228 -7.12 3.91 5.04
C ILE A 228 -7.53 5.34 4.68
N VAL A 229 -7.70 6.23 5.67
CA VAL A 229 -8.02 7.65 5.44
C VAL A 229 -6.95 8.34 4.59
N GLN A 230 -5.65 8.11 4.86
CA GLN A 230 -4.56 8.70 4.09
C GLN A 230 -4.51 8.22 2.62
N PHE A 231 -5.07 7.04 2.34
CA PHE A 231 -5.15 6.45 1.00
C PHE A 231 -6.48 6.73 0.31
N SER A 232 -7.52 7.14 1.03
CA SER A 232 -8.81 7.56 0.46
C SER A 232 -8.67 8.86 -0.34
N ASN A 233 -9.57 9.07 -1.29
CA ASN A 233 -9.66 10.30 -2.09
C ASN A 233 -10.60 11.33 -1.47
N GLU A 234 -11.35 10.97 -0.42
CA GLU A 234 -12.41 11.81 0.20
C GLU A 234 -13.45 12.31 -0.81
N LYS A 235 -13.60 11.60 -1.95
CA LYS A 235 -14.57 11.95 -2.99
C LYS A 235 -15.80 11.05 -2.84
N SER A 236 -16.96 11.68 -2.77
CA SER A 236 -18.23 10.98 -2.89
C SER A 236 -18.78 11.15 -4.32
N PRO A 237 -19.51 10.17 -4.86
CA PRO A 237 -20.16 10.33 -6.15
C PRO A 237 -21.21 11.46 -6.07
N GLY A 238 -21.32 12.25 -7.14
CA GLY A 238 -22.41 13.22 -7.28
C GLY A 238 -23.77 12.51 -7.39
N PRO A 239 -24.90 13.23 -7.21
CA PRO A 239 -26.23 12.63 -7.25
C PRO A 239 -26.55 11.91 -8.56
N ASP A 240 -26.06 12.42 -9.69
CA ASP A 240 -26.27 11.88 -11.03
C ASP A 240 -25.06 11.10 -11.56
N ALA A 241 -24.07 10.82 -10.71
CA ALA A 241 -22.86 10.11 -11.11
C ALA A 241 -23.16 8.66 -11.51
N ARG A 242 -22.63 8.24 -12.67
CA ARG A 242 -22.65 6.84 -13.09
C ARG A 242 -21.62 6.05 -12.28
N VAL A 243 -22.08 5.31 -11.26
CA VAL A 243 -21.24 4.48 -10.41
C VAL A 243 -21.02 3.12 -11.09
N VAL A 244 -19.76 2.81 -11.36
CA VAL A 244 -19.31 1.50 -11.86
C VAL A 244 -18.79 0.70 -10.69
N TYR A 245 -19.22 -0.55 -10.56
CA TYR A 245 -18.76 -1.47 -9.53
C TYR A 245 -18.00 -2.65 -10.15
N ILE A 246 -16.87 -2.99 -9.56
CA ILE A 246 -16.10 -4.20 -9.85
C ILE A 246 -15.64 -4.81 -8.55
N ASP A 247 -15.65 -6.15 -8.45
CA ASP A 247 -15.18 -6.84 -7.26
C ASP A 247 -14.11 -7.89 -7.58
N GLY A 248 -13.43 -8.33 -6.51
CA GLY A 248 -12.42 -9.36 -6.64
C GLY A 248 -11.56 -9.54 -5.38
N ALA A 249 -10.64 -10.48 -5.49
CA ALA A 249 -9.62 -10.69 -4.47
C ALA A 249 -8.54 -9.62 -4.52
N PHE A 250 -8.13 -9.17 -5.71
CA PHE A 250 -7.02 -8.25 -5.96
C PHE A 250 -5.72 -8.66 -5.25
N ASP A 251 -5.48 -9.98 -5.21
CA ASP A 251 -4.31 -10.56 -4.55
C ASP A 251 -3.06 -10.33 -5.40
N LEU A 252 -1.92 -10.00 -4.76
CA LEU A 252 -0.69 -9.59 -5.45
C LEU A 252 -0.97 -8.52 -6.53
N PHE A 253 -1.61 -7.43 -6.15
CA PHE A 253 -2.06 -6.38 -7.06
C PHE A 253 -1.04 -6.08 -8.17
N HIS A 254 -1.43 -6.28 -9.44
CA HIS A 254 -0.53 -6.34 -10.59
C HIS A 254 -1.06 -5.56 -11.80
N ALA A 255 -0.23 -5.42 -12.84
CA ALA A 255 -0.55 -4.64 -14.03
C ALA A 255 -1.86 -5.06 -14.72
N GLY A 256 -2.21 -6.36 -14.71
CA GLY A 256 -3.50 -6.83 -15.22
C GLY A 256 -4.69 -6.25 -14.46
N HIS A 257 -4.63 -6.19 -13.12
CA HIS A 257 -5.65 -5.52 -12.32
C HIS A 257 -5.75 -4.03 -12.66
N VAL A 258 -4.59 -3.34 -12.75
CA VAL A 258 -4.53 -1.91 -13.04
C VAL A 258 -5.22 -1.58 -14.36
N GLU A 259 -4.90 -2.31 -15.42
CA GLU A 259 -5.46 -2.06 -16.74
C GLU A 259 -6.97 -2.37 -16.81
N THR A 260 -7.43 -3.42 -16.13
CA THR A 260 -8.86 -3.72 -15.99
C THR A 260 -9.59 -2.59 -15.24
N LEU A 261 -9.01 -2.11 -14.13
CA LEU A 261 -9.58 -0.97 -13.37
C LEU A 261 -9.59 0.32 -14.19
N ARG A 262 -8.57 0.55 -15.03
CA ARG A 262 -8.52 1.69 -15.93
C ARG A 262 -9.67 1.68 -16.94
N ILE A 263 -9.96 0.51 -17.54
CA ILE A 263 -11.08 0.34 -18.47
C ILE A 263 -12.41 0.52 -17.72
N ALA A 264 -12.56 -0.13 -16.56
CA ALA A 264 -13.76 -0.01 -15.72
C ALA A 264 -14.06 1.44 -15.36
N ARG A 265 -13.03 2.21 -14.93
CA ARG A 265 -13.18 3.65 -14.62
C ARG A 265 -13.63 4.49 -15.81
N GLY A 266 -13.23 4.11 -17.03
CA GLY A 266 -13.67 4.78 -18.26
C GLY A 266 -15.14 4.56 -18.63
N LEU A 267 -15.88 3.68 -17.93
CA LEU A 267 -17.30 3.40 -18.18
C LEU A 267 -18.25 4.23 -17.32
N GLY A 268 -17.73 5.05 -16.40
CA GLY A 268 -18.56 5.90 -15.54
C GLY A 268 -17.78 7.02 -14.88
N ASP A 269 -18.46 7.75 -14.00
CA ASP A 269 -17.93 8.92 -13.32
C ASP A 269 -17.26 8.57 -11.99
N PHE A 270 -17.55 7.38 -11.44
CA PHE A 270 -17.07 6.90 -10.16
C PHE A 270 -16.83 5.38 -10.21
N LEU A 271 -15.64 4.94 -9.81
CA LEU A 271 -15.32 3.52 -9.72
C LEU A 271 -15.26 3.07 -8.27
N LEU A 272 -16.22 2.25 -7.89
CA LEU A 272 -16.32 1.58 -6.59
C LEU A 272 -15.78 0.15 -6.72
N VAL A 273 -14.80 -0.23 -5.89
CA VAL A 273 -14.16 -1.55 -5.97
C VAL A 273 -14.46 -2.38 -4.72
N GLY A 274 -15.08 -3.53 -4.90
CA GLY A 274 -15.32 -4.51 -3.83
C GLY A 274 -14.12 -5.42 -3.62
N ILE A 275 -13.62 -5.52 -2.37
CA ILE A 275 -12.50 -6.41 -2.04
C ILE A 275 -12.99 -7.49 -1.09
N HIS A 276 -12.98 -8.75 -1.56
CA HIS A 276 -13.47 -9.89 -0.78
C HIS A 276 -12.59 -10.18 0.44
N THR A 277 -13.21 -10.66 1.52
CA THR A 277 -12.50 -11.08 2.75
C THR A 277 -11.52 -12.22 2.47
N ASP A 278 -10.54 -12.40 3.35
CA ASP A 278 -9.59 -13.52 3.26
C ASP A 278 -10.30 -14.85 3.34
N GLN A 279 -11.36 -14.96 4.17
CA GLN A 279 -12.20 -16.15 4.31
C GLN A 279 -12.95 -16.48 3.03
N SER A 280 -13.58 -15.49 2.39
CA SER A 280 -14.29 -15.68 1.12
C SER A 280 -13.35 -16.13 -0.01
N VAL A 281 -12.17 -15.51 -0.09
CA VAL A 281 -11.15 -15.89 -1.09
C VAL A 281 -10.62 -17.30 -0.81
N SER A 282 -10.31 -17.63 0.44
CA SER A 282 -9.81 -18.96 0.82
C SER A 282 -10.83 -20.07 0.53
N ALA A 283 -12.12 -19.84 0.84
CA ALA A 283 -13.19 -20.79 0.56
C ALA A 283 -13.34 -21.10 -0.94
N LYS A 284 -13.10 -20.12 -1.82
CA LYS A 284 -13.28 -20.26 -3.28
C LYS A 284 -12.00 -20.66 -4.02
N ARG A 285 -10.82 -20.26 -3.53
CA ARG A 285 -9.53 -20.44 -4.22
C ARG A 285 -8.55 -21.36 -3.50
N GLY A 286 -8.93 -21.91 -2.34
CA GLY A 286 -8.14 -22.82 -1.53
C GLY A 286 -7.39 -22.14 -0.39
N VAL A 287 -6.97 -22.95 0.59
CA VAL A 287 -6.43 -22.55 1.90
C VAL A 287 -5.16 -21.69 1.84
N HIS A 288 -4.44 -21.71 0.70
CA HIS A 288 -3.23 -20.91 0.50
C HIS A 288 -3.49 -19.56 -0.20
N ARG A 289 -4.76 -19.16 -0.30
CA ARG A 289 -5.19 -17.89 -0.88
C ARG A 289 -6.06 -17.12 0.10
N PRO A 290 -5.95 -15.80 0.11
CA PRO A 290 -5.02 -14.95 -0.63
C PRO A 290 -3.60 -14.96 0.00
N ILE A 291 -2.58 -14.57 -0.78
CA ILE A 291 -1.20 -14.34 -0.30
C ILE A 291 -1.11 -13.08 0.54
N MET A 292 -1.82 -12.04 0.11
CA MET A 292 -1.89 -10.75 0.78
C MET A 292 -3.14 -10.67 1.65
N SER A 293 -3.01 -10.19 2.88
CA SER A 293 -4.16 -9.95 3.77
C SER A 293 -5.12 -8.92 3.20
N LEU A 294 -6.39 -8.95 3.62
CA LEU A 294 -7.42 -7.99 3.22
C LEU A 294 -6.93 -6.52 3.36
N HIS A 295 -6.24 -6.22 4.46
CA HIS A 295 -5.69 -4.88 4.68
C HIS A 295 -4.64 -4.48 3.62
N GLU A 296 -3.68 -5.35 3.31
CA GLU A 296 -2.65 -5.12 2.31
C GLU A 296 -3.25 -4.94 0.90
N ARG A 297 -4.24 -5.78 0.56
CA ARG A 297 -4.96 -5.73 -0.72
C ARG A 297 -5.76 -4.42 -0.85
N SER A 298 -6.48 -4.04 0.20
CA SER A 298 -7.29 -2.81 0.23
C SER A 298 -6.45 -1.55 0.05
N LEU A 299 -5.31 -1.44 0.74
CA LEU A 299 -4.41 -0.29 0.59
C LEU A 299 -3.76 -0.23 -0.80
N SER A 300 -3.42 -1.39 -1.40
CA SER A 300 -2.86 -1.44 -2.75
C SER A 300 -3.87 -0.95 -3.80
N VAL A 301 -5.12 -1.38 -3.69
CA VAL A 301 -6.21 -0.93 -4.58
C VAL A 301 -6.55 0.54 -4.35
N LEU A 302 -6.65 1.00 -3.10
CA LEU A 302 -6.88 2.41 -2.77
C LEU A 302 -5.78 3.35 -3.28
N ALA A 303 -4.55 2.87 -3.43
CA ALA A 303 -3.46 3.67 -4.00
C ALA A 303 -3.59 3.89 -5.50
N CYS A 304 -4.43 3.10 -6.19
CA CYS A 304 -4.63 3.20 -7.64
C CYS A 304 -5.43 4.46 -8.01
N ARG A 305 -4.92 5.23 -8.99
CA ARG A 305 -5.57 6.48 -9.45
C ARG A 305 -6.91 6.28 -10.13
N TYR A 306 -7.17 5.07 -10.62
CA TYR A 306 -8.42 4.73 -11.30
C TYR A 306 -9.53 4.36 -10.33
N VAL A 307 -9.22 4.15 -9.05
CA VAL A 307 -10.16 3.78 -7.99
C VAL A 307 -10.56 5.01 -7.19
N ASP A 308 -11.85 5.27 -7.12
CA ASP A 308 -12.37 6.37 -6.31
C ASP A 308 -12.62 5.93 -4.87
N GLU A 309 -13.21 4.73 -4.66
CA GLU A 309 -13.48 4.18 -3.32
C GLU A 309 -13.46 2.65 -3.31
N VAL A 310 -13.30 2.05 -2.12
CA VAL A 310 -13.34 0.60 -1.93
C VAL A 310 -14.33 0.17 -0.85
N ILE A 311 -15.01 -0.95 -1.09
CA ILE A 311 -15.76 -1.69 -0.06
C ILE A 311 -14.83 -2.78 0.47
N ILE A 312 -14.36 -2.61 1.70
CA ILE A 312 -13.47 -3.57 2.37
C ILE A 312 -14.31 -4.69 2.97
N GLY A 313 -14.07 -5.91 2.54
CA GLY A 313 -14.88 -7.06 2.94
C GLY A 313 -16.18 -7.19 2.15
N ALA A 314 -16.17 -6.81 0.87
CA ALA A 314 -17.31 -6.93 -0.02
C ALA A 314 -17.87 -8.37 -0.02
N PRO A 315 -19.20 -8.54 -0.03
CA PRO A 315 -19.82 -9.85 -0.12
C PRO A 315 -19.44 -10.54 -1.44
N TRP A 316 -19.53 -11.86 -1.47
CA TRP A 316 -19.25 -12.62 -2.69
C TRP A 316 -20.32 -12.39 -3.78
N GLU A 317 -21.58 -12.26 -3.36
CA GLU A 317 -22.73 -12.04 -4.25
C GLU A 317 -23.11 -10.57 -4.29
N VAL A 318 -23.34 -10.05 -5.49
CA VAL A 318 -23.81 -8.67 -5.69
C VAL A 318 -25.31 -8.64 -5.52
N SER A 319 -25.78 -8.21 -4.32
CA SER A 319 -27.19 -8.16 -3.98
C SER A 319 -27.88 -6.88 -4.50
N ARG A 320 -29.22 -6.93 -4.58
CA ARG A 320 -30.05 -5.76 -4.92
C ARG A 320 -29.87 -4.62 -3.90
N ASP A 321 -29.78 -4.96 -2.62
CA ASP A 321 -29.60 -3.98 -1.55
C ASP A 321 -28.28 -3.23 -1.71
N MET A 322 -27.20 -3.94 -2.05
CA MET A 322 -25.92 -3.34 -2.36
C MET A 322 -26.00 -2.38 -3.55
N ILE A 323 -26.63 -2.82 -4.64
CA ILE A 323 -26.82 -1.99 -5.84
C ILE A 323 -27.58 -0.71 -5.49
N THR A 324 -28.64 -0.81 -4.70
CA THR A 324 -29.45 0.34 -4.28
C THR A 324 -28.71 1.25 -3.32
N THR A 325 -28.05 0.67 -2.29
CA THR A 325 -27.34 1.43 -1.24
C THR A 325 -26.21 2.28 -1.79
N PHE A 326 -25.44 1.72 -2.74
CA PHE A 326 -24.30 2.42 -3.36
C PHE A 326 -24.64 3.09 -4.69
N ASN A 327 -25.91 3.12 -5.09
CA ASN A 327 -26.39 3.68 -6.37
C ASN A 327 -25.59 3.14 -7.57
N ILE A 328 -25.34 1.82 -7.61
CA ILE A 328 -24.53 1.18 -8.65
C ILE A 328 -25.30 1.19 -9.96
N SER A 329 -24.74 1.84 -10.97
CA SER A 329 -25.33 1.94 -12.32
C SER A 329 -24.85 0.85 -13.25
N LEU A 330 -23.67 0.27 -13.00
CA LEU A 330 -23.07 -0.77 -13.83
C LEU A 330 -22.19 -1.68 -12.98
N VAL A 331 -22.35 -2.99 -13.10
CA VAL A 331 -21.45 -4.00 -12.51
C VAL A 331 -20.60 -4.60 -13.62
N VAL A 332 -19.28 -4.66 -13.42
CA VAL A 332 -18.34 -5.16 -14.41
C VAL A 332 -17.45 -6.28 -13.86
N HIS A 333 -17.03 -7.19 -14.73
CA HIS A 333 -16.12 -8.30 -14.39
C HIS A 333 -15.13 -8.52 -15.54
N GLY A 334 -13.86 -8.82 -15.23
CA GLY A 334 -12.81 -9.06 -16.24
C GLY A 334 -12.78 -10.50 -16.74
N THR A 335 -12.43 -10.72 -18.02
CA THR A 335 -12.33 -12.06 -18.63
C THR A 335 -11.20 -12.92 -18.08
N THR A 336 -10.08 -12.30 -17.66
CA THR A 336 -8.89 -13.02 -17.15
C THR A 336 -9.00 -13.37 -15.66
N ALA A 337 -10.15 -13.12 -15.02
CA ALA A 337 -10.36 -13.55 -13.64
C ALA A 337 -10.25 -15.08 -13.56
N GLU A 338 -9.55 -15.58 -12.51
CA GLU A 338 -9.28 -17.00 -12.30
C GLU A 338 -10.57 -17.88 -12.18
N ASN A 339 -11.75 -17.29 -12.17
CA ASN A 339 -13.07 -17.92 -12.17
C ASN A 339 -13.95 -17.36 -13.29
N THR A 340 -13.72 -17.78 -14.52
CA THR A 340 -14.61 -17.45 -15.65
C THR A 340 -15.85 -18.36 -15.72
N ASP A 341 -15.90 -19.44 -14.93
CA ASP A 341 -17.00 -20.40 -14.92
C ASP A 341 -18.23 -19.99 -14.09
N PHE A 342 -18.24 -18.74 -13.54
CA PHE A 342 -19.38 -18.26 -12.75
C PHE A 342 -20.72 -18.33 -13.51
N GLN A 343 -20.71 -18.29 -14.84
CA GLN A 343 -21.93 -18.44 -15.65
C GLN A 343 -22.51 -19.85 -15.62
N LYS A 344 -21.70 -20.86 -15.26
CA LYS A 344 -22.06 -22.26 -15.19
C LYS A 344 -22.41 -22.74 -13.78
N GLU A 345 -22.03 -21.96 -12.74
CA GLU A 345 -22.32 -22.30 -11.36
C GLU A 345 -23.81 -22.10 -11.04
N GLN A 346 -24.40 -23.01 -10.29
CA GLN A 346 -25.78 -22.93 -9.82
C GLN A 346 -26.02 -21.65 -8.97
N ASN A 347 -24.98 -21.09 -8.40
CA ASN A 347 -24.98 -19.83 -7.63
C ASN A 347 -24.09 -18.79 -8.30
N ASN A 348 -24.56 -18.20 -9.38
CA ASN A 348 -23.88 -17.09 -10.04
C ASN A 348 -23.88 -15.84 -9.16
N PRO A 349 -22.72 -15.33 -8.72
CA PRO A 349 -22.65 -14.15 -7.84
C PRO A 349 -23.18 -12.87 -8.49
N TYR A 350 -23.31 -12.84 -9.81
CA TYR A 350 -23.81 -11.71 -10.59
C TYR A 350 -25.24 -11.92 -11.12
N ALA A 351 -25.98 -12.91 -10.59
CA ALA A 351 -27.35 -13.18 -11.06
C ALA A 351 -28.26 -11.95 -10.97
N VAL A 352 -28.16 -11.18 -9.89
CA VAL A 352 -28.98 -9.97 -9.69
C VAL A 352 -28.64 -8.89 -10.71
N PRO A 353 -27.39 -8.39 -10.86
CA PRO A 353 -27.08 -7.38 -11.86
C PRO A 353 -27.32 -7.83 -13.32
N ILE A 354 -27.18 -9.13 -13.61
CA ILE A 354 -27.54 -9.69 -14.92
C ILE A 354 -29.05 -9.55 -15.14
N SER A 355 -29.88 -9.95 -14.18
CA SER A 355 -31.35 -9.84 -14.27
C SER A 355 -31.83 -8.38 -14.38
N MET A 356 -31.06 -7.43 -13.83
CA MET A 356 -31.32 -6.00 -13.93
C MET A 356 -30.81 -5.36 -15.23
N GLY A 357 -30.08 -6.09 -16.08
CA GLY A 357 -29.49 -5.57 -17.32
C GLY A 357 -28.33 -4.58 -17.11
N ILE A 358 -27.70 -4.59 -15.92
CA ILE A 358 -26.60 -3.69 -15.57
C ILE A 358 -25.26 -4.42 -15.40
N PHE A 359 -25.10 -5.62 -15.99
CA PHE A 359 -23.88 -6.39 -15.92
C PHE A 359 -23.13 -6.39 -17.25
N LYS A 360 -21.81 -6.23 -17.21
CA LYS A 360 -20.94 -6.25 -18.39
C LYS A 360 -19.64 -6.97 -18.11
N VAL A 361 -19.26 -7.89 -19.01
CA VAL A 361 -17.92 -8.50 -19.02
C VAL A 361 -16.95 -7.57 -19.76
N LEU A 362 -15.78 -7.32 -19.18
CA LEU A 362 -14.70 -6.56 -19.77
C LEU A 362 -13.62 -7.49 -20.28
N GLU A 363 -13.17 -7.32 -21.49
CA GLU A 363 -11.98 -7.97 -21.98
C GLU A 363 -10.75 -7.43 -21.20
N SER A 364 -10.02 -8.34 -20.55
CA SER A 364 -8.81 -7.99 -19.81
C SER A 364 -7.67 -7.74 -20.79
N PRO A 365 -7.07 -6.53 -20.77
CA PRO A 365 -6.07 -6.15 -21.79
C PRO A 365 -4.72 -6.85 -21.62
N LEU A 366 -4.46 -7.45 -20.46
CA LEU A 366 -3.24 -8.16 -20.15
C LEU A 366 -3.57 -9.54 -19.57
N ASP A 367 -2.92 -10.58 -20.08
CA ASP A 367 -3.04 -11.96 -19.59
C ASP A 367 -2.09 -12.20 -18.39
N ILE A 368 -2.25 -11.34 -17.35
CA ILE A 368 -1.48 -11.42 -16.11
C ILE A 368 -2.42 -11.71 -14.96
N THR A 369 -2.14 -12.78 -14.22
CA THR A 369 -2.90 -13.20 -13.04
C THR A 369 -1.97 -13.36 -11.84
N THR A 370 -2.55 -13.46 -10.65
CA THR A 370 -1.82 -13.86 -9.43
C THR A 370 -1.08 -15.19 -9.65
N THR A 371 -1.68 -16.13 -10.36
CA THR A 371 -1.06 -17.41 -10.72
C THR A 371 0.13 -17.26 -11.66
N THR A 372 0.08 -16.32 -12.60
CA THR A 372 1.22 -15.98 -13.47
C THR A 372 2.44 -15.54 -12.65
N LEU A 373 2.24 -14.66 -11.67
CA LEU A 373 3.32 -14.19 -10.80
C LEU A 373 3.90 -15.31 -9.96
N ILE A 374 3.07 -16.16 -9.39
CA ILE A 374 3.52 -17.32 -8.62
C ILE A 374 4.33 -18.28 -9.51
N ARG A 375 3.89 -18.57 -10.73
CA ARG A 375 4.65 -19.42 -11.67
C ARG A 375 6.03 -18.85 -12.00
N ARG A 376 6.16 -17.54 -12.18
CA ARG A 376 7.46 -16.87 -12.40
C ARG A 376 8.40 -17.10 -11.23
N ILE A 377 7.90 -16.99 -9.98
CA ILE A 377 8.70 -17.22 -8.77
C ILE A 377 9.09 -18.68 -8.64
N VAL A 378 8.16 -19.61 -8.90
CA VAL A 378 8.43 -21.06 -8.84
C VAL A 378 9.48 -21.46 -9.88
N ALA A 379 9.36 -20.96 -11.11
CA ALA A 379 10.30 -21.26 -12.19
C ALA A 379 11.74 -20.81 -11.90
N ASN A 380 11.91 -19.81 -11.03
CA ASN A 380 13.22 -19.28 -10.64
C ASN A 380 13.43 -19.37 -9.10
N HIS A 381 12.89 -20.41 -8.49
CA HIS A 381 12.84 -20.59 -7.04
C HIS A 381 14.19 -20.36 -6.34
N GLU A 382 15.26 -20.98 -6.82
CA GLU A 382 16.60 -20.87 -6.20
C GLU A 382 17.14 -19.43 -6.24
N ALA A 383 16.98 -18.74 -7.40
CA ALA A 383 17.42 -17.36 -7.55
C ALA A 383 16.69 -16.42 -6.60
N TYR A 384 15.36 -16.60 -6.46
CA TYR A 384 14.56 -15.77 -5.54
C TYR A 384 14.79 -16.12 -4.08
N GLN A 385 15.01 -17.38 -3.75
CA GLN A 385 15.38 -17.80 -2.39
C GLN A 385 16.70 -17.13 -1.97
N LYS A 386 17.74 -17.23 -2.78
CA LYS A 386 19.05 -16.59 -2.51
C LYS A 386 18.94 -15.07 -2.39
N ARG A 387 18.17 -14.43 -3.27
CA ARG A 387 17.87 -13.00 -3.21
C ARG A 387 17.17 -12.62 -1.89
N ASN A 388 16.18 -13.41 -1.47
CA ASN A 388 15.41 -13.20 -0.24
C ASN A 388 16.29 -13.33 1.00
N GLU A 389 17.12 -14.36 1.09
CA GLU A 389 18.04 -14.58 2.22
C GLU A 389 18.99 -13.40 2.40
N LYS A 390 19.61 -12.92 1.30
CA LYS A 390 20.50 -11.76 1.30
C LYS A 390 19.77 -10.50 1.80
N LYS A 391 18.54 -10.28 1.35
CA LYS A 391 17.77 -9.11 1.74
C LYS A 391 17.22 -9.20 3.16
N ALA A 392 16.75 -10.36 3.60
CA ALA A 392 16.30 -10.59 4.97
C ALA A 392 17.43 -10.32 5.99
N ALA A 393 18.67 -10.73 5.68
CA ALA A 393 19.83 -10.42 6.52
C ALA A 393 20.08 -8.89 6.61
N SER A 394 19.94 -8.16 5.50
CA SER A 394 20.08 -6.70 5.47
C SER A 394 18.96 -6.01 6.27
N GLU A 395 17.72 -6.46 6.12
CA GLU A 395 16.57 -5.93 6.87
C GLU A 395 16.71 -6.17 8.38
N LYS A 396 17.12 -7.37 8.78
CA LYS A 396 17.38 -7.69 10.18
C LYS A 396 18.42 -6.73 10.79
N LYS A 397 19.53 -6.50 10.08
CA LYS A 397 20.57 -5.56 10.52
C LYS A 397 20.06 -4.13 10.67
N TYR A 398 19.19 -3.69 9.77
CA TYR A 398 18.54 -2.37 9.82
C TYR A 398 17.66 -2.21 11.07
N TYR A 399 16.80 -3.19 11.37
CA TYR A 399 15.92 -3.12 12.55
C TYR A 399 16.69 -3.24 13.87
N GLU A 400 17.73 -4.07 13.94
CA GLU A 400 18.62 -4.16 15.11
C GLU A 400 19.35 -2.84 15.38
N GLY A 401 19.77 -2.13 14.33
CA GLY A 401 20.37 -0.80 14.45
C GLY A 401 19.38 0.24 15.01
N LYS A 402 18.13 0.23 14.56
CA LYS A 402 17.07 1.13 15.07
C LYS A 402 16.77 0.88 16.55
N THR A 403 16.71 -0.37 16.99
CA THR A 403 16.41 -0.71 18.38
C THR A 403 17.51 -0.19 19.32
N ARG A 404 18.78 -0.31 18.92
CA ARG A 404 19.92 0.22 19.70
C ARG A 404 19.90 1.74 19.82
N THR A 405 19.50 2.46 18.77
CA THR A 405 19.44 3.94 18.76
C THR A 405 18.31 4.45 19.66
N SER A 406 17.20 3.72 19.80
CA SER A 406 16.09 4.11 20.69
C SER A 406 16.39 3.93 22.17
N TYR A 407 17.32 3.04 22.53
CA TYR A 407 17.79 2.86 23.92
C TYR A 407 18.85 3.90 24.36
N ASN A 408 19.54 4.52 23.43
CA ASN A 408 20.59 5.53 23.69
C ASN A 408 20.12 6.98 23.54
N CYS A 409 18.83 7.28 23.64
CA CYS A 409 18.33 8.65 23.64
C CYS A 409 18.55 9.28 25.04
N PRO A 410 19.41 10.30 25.19
CA PRO A 410 19.77 10.88 26.49
C PRO A 410 18.62 11.62 27.21
N TYR A 411 17.49 11.81 26.56
CA TYR A 411 16.33 12.55 27.09
C TYR A 411 15.34 11.71 27.93
N ARG A 412 15.64 10.42 28.21
CA ARG A 412 14.73 9.55 28.98
C ARG A 412 15.05 9.45 30.47
N THR A 413 16.14 10.07 30.97
CA THR A 413 16.56 10.00 32.36
C THR A 413 16.17 11.20 33.23
N SER A 414 15.39 12.17 32.72
CA SER A 414 15.04 13.40 33.45
C SER A 414 13.58 13.51 33.92
N MET A 415 12.75 12.45 33.85
CA MET A 415 11.35 12.54 34.28
C MET A 415 10.93 11.57 35.42
N TYR A 416 11.88 10.95 36.10
CA TYR A 416 11.57 10.06 37.25
C TYR A 416 12.37 10.35 38.51
N SER A 417 12.62 11.60 38.86
CA SER A 417 13.27 11.94 40.15
C SER A 417 12.66 13.11 40.92
N GLU A 418 11.35 13.37 40.75
CA GLU A 418 10.67 14.32 41.65
C GLU A 418 9.23 13.85 41.91
N THR A 419 9.03 12.85 42.76
CA THR A 419 7.82 12.69 43.59
C THR A 419 8.08 11.64 44.67
N HIS A 420 8.88 11.99 45.68
CA HIS A 420 8.79 11.37 47.01
C HIS A 420 9.25 12.39 48.04
N SER A 421 8.32 13.20 48.51
CA SER A 421 8.33 13.84 49.82
C SER A 421 7.07 14.71 49.93
N PHE A 422 6.07 14.19 50.62
CA PHE A 422 5.13 14.94 51.44
C PHE A 422 3.97 14.00 51.79
N ILE A 423 4.10 13.27 52.91
CA ILE A 423 3.03 12.96 53.83
C ILE A 423 3.67 12.74 55.19
N VAL A 424 3.51 13.69 56.06
CA VAL A 424 3.19 13.52 57.46
C VAL A 424 2.04 14.48 57.74
#